data_35547fd0d6101cb4a9f82c9d994bce4a
#
_entry.id   35547fd0d6101cb4a9f82c9d994bce4a
#
_cell.length_a   1.000
_cell.length_b   1.000
_cell.length_c   1.000
_cell.angle_alpha   90.00
_cell.angle_beta   90.00
_cell.angle_gamma   90.00
#
_symmetry.space_group_name_H-M   'P 1'
#
loop_
_entity.id
_entity.type
_entity.pdbx_description
1 polymer ?
#
loop_
_entity_poly.entity_id
_entity_poly.type
_entity_poly.pdbx_seq_one_letter_code
_entity_poly.pdbx_strand_id
1 'polypeptide(L)'
;YREIEALIECKKRHIHNVVTIASFGQLSCKVKKEGGKGPTYLFPFYTMDYASGDLKNYLENNDIPFGNRIDLCLQIANGLKELKDIGYYHRDIKPDNILMFDDTWKIGDLGLIAFRDKDNIYDKKNDFIGPKGWLSPEAMNKYLQSDNNKYKFDCNIDHQSDVFQLGKVFWYILQGNAPIGNIRRSDFFDGHDDIYSVLKYML
;
A
#
# COMPACT_ATOMS: atom_id res chain seq x y z
N TYR A 1 -14.50 -7.34 4.25
CA TYR A 1 -15.46 -6.21 4.12
C TYR A 1 -14.75 -4.86 4.08
N ARG A 2 -13.71 -4.61 4.92
CA ARG A 2 -12.94 -3.36 4.98
C ARG A 2 -12.46 -2.88 3.60
N GLU A 3 -11.85 -3.75 2.83
CA GLU A 3 -11.36 -3.45 1.48
C GLU A 3 -12.49 -3.06 0.53
N ILE A 4 -13.60 -3.80 0.53
CA ILE A 4 -14.76 -3.50 -0.32
C ILE A 4 -15.35 -2.12 0.02
N GLU A 5 -15.47 -1.79 1.31
CA GLU A 5 -15.93 -0.47 1.78
C GLU A 5 -15.02 0.65 1.23
N ALA A 6 -13.69 0.45 1.31
CA ALA A 6 -12.73 1.41 0.80
C ALA A 6 -12.81 1.58 -0.72
N LEU A 7 -12.87 0.47 -1.46
CA LEU A 7 -12.97 0.50 -2.93
C LEU A 7 -14.26 1.19 -3.42
N ILE A 8 -15.39 0.98 -2.71
CA ILE A 8 -16.66 1.66 -3.00
C ILE A 8 -16.50 3.17 -2.79
N GLU A 9 -15.89 3.59 -1.69
CA GLU A 9 -15.72 5.01 -1.38
C GLU A 9 -14.76 5.67 -2.37
N CYS A 10 -13.66 5.02 -2.75
CA CYS A 10 -12.76 5.49 -3.80
C CYS A 10 -13.51 5.71 -5.13
N LYS A 11 -14.39 4.78 -5.50
CA LYS A 11 -15.23 4.91 -6.70
C LYS A 11 -16.19 6.11 -6.62
N LYS A 12 -16.89 6.26 -5.50
CA LYS A 12 -17.84 7.38 -5.28
C LYS A 12 -17.16 8.75 -5.36
N ARG A 13 -15.92 8.84 -4.90
CA ARG A 13 -15.15 10.08 -4.92
C ARG A 13 -14.36 10.32 -6.20
N HIS A 14 -14.50 9.42 -7.18
CA HIS A 14 -13.80 9.51 -8.47
C HIS A 14 -12.28 9.62 -8.30
N ILE A 15 -11.71 8.83 -7.39
CA ILE A 15 -10.26 8.77 -7.18
C ILE A 15 -9.59 8.14 -8.42
N HIS A 16 -8.53 8.78 -8.91
CA HIS A 16 -7.92 8.41 -10.19
C HIS A 16 -6.76 7.44 -10.07
N ASN A 17 -5.85 7.68 -9.12
CA ASN A 17 -4.63 6.89 -8.97
C ASN A 17 -4.73 5.80 -7.89
N VAL A 18 -5.95 5.35 -7.60
CA VAL A 18 -6.23 4.18 -6.75
C VAL A 18 -7.16 3.26 -7.51
N VAL A 19 -6.98 1.96 -7.35
CA VAL A 19 -7.87 0.94 -7.94
C VAL A 19 -9.28 1.09 -7.37
N THR A 20 -10.28 0.93 -8.22
CA THR A 20 -11.68 1.02 -7.82
C THR A 20 -12.43 -0.27 -8.15
N ILE A 21 -13.57 -0.44 -7.51
CA ILE A 21 -14.45 -1.60 -7.66
C ILE A 21 -15.35 -1.46 -8.90
N ALA A 22 -15.46 -2.50 -9.70
CA ALA A 22 -16.46 -2.57 -10.78
C ALA A 22 -17.80 -3.04 -10.20
N SER A 23 -17.81 -4.19 -9.52
CA SER A 23 -18.99 -4.74 -8.86
C SER A 23 -18.61 -5.51 -7.59
N PHE A 24 -19.57 -5.80 -6.74
CA PHE A 24 -19.39 -6.64 -5.55
C PHE A 24 -20.67 -7.43 -5.24
N GLY A 25 -20.52 -8.53 -4.48
CA GLY A 25 -21.63 -9.38 -4.10
C GLY A 25 -21.24 -10.41 -3.06
N GLN A 26 -22.14 -11.39 -2.88
CA GLN A 26 -21.92 -12.55 -2.00
C GLN A 26 -22.23 -13.85 -2.73
N LEU A 27 -21.34 -14.82 -2.62
CA LEU A 27 -21.54 -16.19 -3.09
C LEU A 27 -21.96 -17.05 -1.90
N SER A 28 -23.07 -17.78 -2.07
CA SER A 28 -23.56 -18.74 -1.08
C SER A 28 -23.06 -20.14 -1.42
N CYS A 29 -22.23 -20.71 -0.58
CA CYS A 29 -21.70 -22.07 -0.73
C CYS A 29 -22.26 -22.98 0.36
N LYS A 30 -22.91 -24.09 -0.05
CA LYS A 30 -23.37 -25.15 0.87
C LYS A 30 -22.32 -26.25 0.94
N VAL A 31 -21.84 -26.53 2.14
CA VAL A 31 -20.95 -27.67 2.37
C VAL A 31 -21.80 -28.94 2.50
N LYS A 32 -21.45 -29.98 1.72
CA LYS A 32 -22.06 -31.31 1.89
C LYS A 32 -21.35 -32.02 3.06
N LYS A 33 -22.11 -32.47 4.05
CA LYS A 33 -21.61 -33.41 5.07
C LYS A 33 -22.14 -34.82 4.74
N GLU A 34 -21.33 -35.85 5.03
CA GLU A 34 -21.82 -37.23 5.02
C GLU A 34 -23.00 -37.35 6.00
N GLY A 35 -24.17 -37.70 5.48
CA GLY A 35 -25.39 -37.88 6.27
C GLY A 35 -26.35 -36.69 6.35
N GLY A 36 -26.14 -35.56 5.63
CA GLY A 36 -27.11 -34.47 5.64
C GLY A 36 -26.68 -33.13 5.03
N LYS A 37 -27.52 -32.10 5.23
CA LYS A 37 -27.23 -30.72 4.80
C LYS A 37 -26.20 -30.12 5.75
N GLY A 38 -25.04 -29.74 5.22
CA GLY A 38 -24.03 -28.98 5.94
C GLY A 38 -24.35 -27.48 6.02
N PRO A 39 -23.53 -26.69 6.74
CA PRO A 39 -23.72 -25.25 6.86
C PRO A 39 -23.60 -24.53 5.53
N THR A 40 -24.28 -23.39 5.42
CA THR A 40 -24.14 -22.47 4.31
C THR A 40 -23.16 -21.36 4.71
N TYR A 41 -22.14 -21.15 3.89
CA TYR A 41 -21.18 -20.04 4.05
C TYR A 41 -21.45 -18.97 3.00
N LEU A 42 -21.34 -17.71 3.41
CA LEU A 42 -21.42 -16.56 2.53
C LEU A 42 -20.00 -16.02 2.32
N PHE A 43 -19.54 -15.99 1.08
CA PHE A 43 -18.25 -15.44 0.69
C PHE A 43 -18.46 -14.11 -0.02
N PRO A 44 -17.99 -12.99 0.52
CA PRO A 44 -17.99 -11.73 -0.21
C PRO A 44 -17.01 -11.84 -1.40
N PHE A 45 -17.37 -11.25 -2.52
CA PHE A 45 -16.50 -11.09 -3.66
C PHE A 45 -16.65 -9.69 -4.25
N TYR A 46 -15.65 -9.25 -4.96
CA TYR A 46 -15.72 -8.06 -5.80
C TYR A 46 -15.00 -8.31 -7.14
N THR A 47 -15.31 -7.49 -8.11
CA THR A 47 -14.62 -7.44 -9.39
C THR A 47 -14.05 -6.05 -9.62
N MET A 48 -12.95 -5.99 -10.34
CA MET A 48 -12.29 -4.75 -10.76
C MET A 48 -11.74 -4.93 -12.16
N ASP A 49 -11.33 -3.83 -12.79
CA ASP A 49 -10.66 -3.88 -14.08
C ASP A 49 -9.35 -4.69 -13.96
N TYR A 50 -8.97 -5.32 -15.05
CA TYR A 50 -7.75 -6.13 -15.09
C TYR A 50 -6.54 -5.24 -15.36
N ALA A 51 -5.56 -5.27 -14.46
CA ALA A 51 -4.30 -4.57 -14.62
C ALA A 51 -3.39 -5.27 -15.64
N SER A 52 -2.69 -4.52 -16.47
CA SER A 52 -1.73 -5.06 -17.44
C SER A 52 -0.45 -5.58 -16.80
N GLY A 53 -0.16 -5.18 -15.56
CA GLY A 53 0.99 -5.61 -14.77
C GLY A 53 1.14 -4.85 -13.47
N ASP A 54 2.16 -5.18 -12.71
CA ASP A 54 2.59 -4.48 -11.51
C ASP A 54 3.92 -3.76 -11.73
N LEU A 55 4.22 -2.80 -10.84
CA LEU A 55 5.41 -1.96 -10.93
C LEU A 55 6.71 -2.77 -10.83
N LYS A 56 6.74 -3.80 -9.99
CA LYS A 56 7.93 -4.62 -9.80
C LYS A 56 8.32 -5.32 -11.10
N ASN A 57 7.38 -6.08 -11.67
CA ASN A 57 7.59 -6.77 -12.94
C ASN A 57 7.91 -5.79 -14.09
N TYR A 58 7.27 -4.62 -14.07
CA TYR A 58 7.52 -3.60 -15.09
C TYR A 58 8.95 -3.06 -15.03
N LEU A 59 9.46 -2.72 -13.83
CA LEU A 59 10.83 -2.22 -13.65
C LEU A 59 11.91 -3.29 -13.92
N GLU A 60 11.62 -4.55 -13.63
CA GLU A 60 12.53 -5.67 -13.89
C GLU A 60 12.70 -5.97 -15.40
N ASN A 61 11.69 -5.65 -16.21
CA ASN A 61 11.65 -6.01 -17.63
C ASN A 61 11.80 -4.82 -18.60
N ASN A 62 11.86 -3.59 -18.10
CA ASN A 62 11.92 -2.40 -18.94
C ASN A 62 12.98 -1.43 -18.46
N ASP A 63 13.76 -0.90 -19.41
CA ASP A 63 14.61 0.27 -19.14
C ASP A 63 13.79 1.55 -19.38
N ILE A 64 13.58 2.31 -18.29
CA ILE A 64 12.69 3.46 -18.28
C ILE A 64 13.51 4.74 -18.24
N PRO A 65 13.30 5.67 -19.19
CA PRO A 65 13.91 6.99 -19.13
C PRO A 65 13.62 7.72 -17.81
N PHE A 66 14.59 8.49 -17.32
CA PHE A 66 14.50 9.15 -16.03
C PHE A 66 13.22 10.01 -15.88
N GLY A 67 12.84 10.78 -16.92
CA GLY A 67 11.61 11.58 -16.90
C GLY A 67 10.36 10.73 -16.62
N ASN A 68 10.25 9.57 -17.27
CA ASN A 68 9.12 8.66 -17.08
C ASN A 68 9.10 8.04 -15.66
N ARG A 69 10.29 7.85 -15.05
CA ARG A 69 10.38 7.43 -13.63
C ARG A 69 9.82 8.49 -12.69
N ILE A 70 10.08 9.76 -12.98
CA ILE A 70 9.52 10.89 -12.22
C ILE A 70 8.00 10.98 -12.40
N ASP A 71 7.49 10.86 -13.63
CA ASP A 71 6.05 10.88 -13.89
C ASP A 71 5.32 9.74 -13.16
N LEU A 72 5.93 8.55 -13.12
CA LEU A 72 5.43 7.40 -12.37
C LEU A 72 5.39 7.70 -10.87
N CYS A 73 6.46 8.27 -10.29
CA CYS A 73 6.47 8.70 -8.89
C CYS A 73 5.34 9.70 -8.59
N LEU A 74 5.09 10.67 -9.49
CA LEU A 74 4.03 11.65 -9.32
C LEU A 74 2.63 11.03 -9.34
N GLN A 75 2.37 10.06 -10.21
CA GLN A 75 1.09 9.35 -10.25
C GLN A 75 0.82 8.60 -8.94
N ILE A 76 1.83 7.89 -8.41
CA ILE A 76 1.69 7.17 -7.13
C ILE A 76 1.50 8.15 -5.96
N ALA A 77 2.26 9.26 -5.95
CA ALA A 77 2.10 10.31 -4.94
C ALA A 77 0.67 10.90 -4.93
N ASN A 78 0.10 11.13 -6.12
CA ASN A 78 -1.27 11.60 -6.25
C ASN A 78 -2.27 10.58 -5.67
N GLY A 79 -2.11 9.29 -5.95
CA GLY A 79 -2.95 8.24 -5.38
C GLY A 79 -2.90 8.21 -3.85
N LEU A 80 -1.70 8.32 -3.27
CA LEU A 80 -1.57 8.35 -1.81
C LEU A 80 -2.17 9.64 -1.22
N LYS A 81 -2.01 10.78 -1.89
CA LYS A 81 -2.64 12.04 -1.49
C LYS A 81 -4.16 11.93 -1.52
N GLU A 82 -4.74 11.35 -2.57
CA GLU A 82 -6.18 11.13 -2.69
C GLU A 82 -6.72 10.27 -1.53
N LEU A 83 -6.02 9.18 -1.14
CA LEU A 83 -6.39 8.36 0.02
C LEU A 83 -6.31 9.16 1.33
N LYS A 84 -5.24 9.94 1.54
CA LYS A 84 -5.09 10.78 2.73
C LYS A 84 -6.21 11.82 2.83
N ASP A 85 -6.59 12.43 1.72
CA ASP A 85 -7.63 13.49 1.69
C ASP A 85 -9.00 12.95 2.13
N ILE A 86 -9.28 11.67 1.88
CA ILE A 86 -10.49 10.99 2.37
C ILE A 86 -10.32 10.32 3.75
N GLY A 87 -9.16 10.50 4.39
CA GLY A 87 -8.88 9.99 5.73
C GLY A 87 -8.50 8.51 5.77
N TYR A 88 -7.91 7.98 4.73
CA TYR A 88 -7.51 6.59 4.61
C TYR A 88 -6.00 6.43 4.67
N TYR A 89 -5.54 5.37 5.35
CA TYR A 89 -4.14 4.93 5.43
C TYR A 89 -4.02 3.57 4.77
N HIS A 90 -3.14 3.47 3.78
CA HIS A 90 -2.99 2.25 2.97
C HIS A 90 -2.28 1.13 3.72
N ARG A 91 -1.13 1.44 4.32
CA ARG A 91 -0.31 0.58 5.18
C ARG A 91 0.39 -0.61 4.49
N ASP A 92 0.23 -0.76 3.18
CA ASP A 92 0.88 -1.82 2.37
C ASP A 92 1.42 -1.28 1.02
N ILE A 93 2.07 -0.10 1.05
CA ILE A 93 2.67 0.48 -0.16
C ILE A 93 3.97 -0.28 -0.50
N LYS A 94 3.98 -0.93 -1.66
CA LYS A 94 5.13 -1.67 -2.22
C LYS A 94 4.98 -1.80 -3.73
N PRO A 95 6.05 -2.12 -4.50
CA PRO A 95 5.96 -2.22 -5.96
C PRO A 95 4.93 -3.23 -6.46
N ASP A 96 4.74 -4.35 -5.76
CA ASP A 96 3.76 -5.38 -6.13
C ASP A 96 2.30 -4.86 -6.08
N ASN A 97 2.03 -3.83 -5.27
CA ASN A 97 0.71 -3.23 -5.09
C ASN A 97 0.49 -1.96 -5.93
N ILE A 98 1.44 -1.62 -6.80
CA ILE A 98 1.29 -0.53 -7.78
C ILE A 98 1.00 -1.16 -9.13
N LEU A 99 -0.21 -0.94 -9.64
CA LEU A 99 -0.75 -1.63 -10.80
C LEU A 99 -0.90 -0.70 -11.99
N MET A 100 -0.67 -1.22 -13.20
CA MET A 100 -0.78 -0.47 -14.44
C MET A 100 -2.09 -0.77 -15.15
N PHE A 101 -2.82 0.29 -15.50
CA PHE A 101 -4.05 0.25 -16.30
C PHE A 101 -3.87 1.19 -17.49
N ASP A 102 -3.72 0.65 -18.68
CA ASP A 102 -3.28 1.37 -19.87
C ASP A 102 -1.97 2.14 -19.56
N ASP A 103 -2.00 3.48 -19.59
CA ASP A 103 -0.86 4.33 -19.26
C ASP A 103 -0.93 4.96 -17.85
N THR A 104 -1.82 4.44 -16.99
CA THR A 104 -2.06 5.01 -15.65
C THR A 104 -1.64 4.05 -14.55
N TRP A 105 -0.80 4.54 -13.64
CA TRP A 105 -0.41 3.80 -12.44
C TRP A 105 -1.38 4.07 -11.29
N LYS A 106 -1.82 2.99 -10.63
CA LYS A 106 -2.77 3.05 -9.52
C LYS A 106 -2.29 2.23 -8.34
N ILE A 107 -2.53 2.75 -7.14
CA ILE A 107 -2.34 2.00 -5.90
C ILE A 107 -3.46 0.97 -5.78
N GLY A 108 -3.10 -0.31 -5.60
CA GLY A 108 -4.01 -1.44 -5.42
C GLY A 108 -3.85 -2.11 -4.06
N ASP A 109 -4.61 -3.17 -3.81
CA ASP A 109 -4.63 -3.97 -2.59
C ASP A 109 -4.92 -3.15 -1.31
N LEU A 110 -6.19 -2.75 -1.14
CA LEU A 110 -6.64 -2.03 0.06
C LEU A 110 -6.94 -2.98 1.24
N GLY A 111 -6.40 -4.19 1.23
CA GLY A 111 -6.65 -5.21 2.27
C GLY A 111 -6.23 -4.80 3.68
N LEU A 112 -5.19 -3.98 3.82
CA LEU A 112 -4.68 -3.47 5.09
C LEU A 112 -5.16 -2.05 5.42
N ILE A 113 -6.07 -1.46 4.64
CA ILE A 113 -6.49 -0.07 4.80
C ILE A 113 -7.02 0.23 6.21
N ALA A 114 -6.69 1.41 6.73
CA ALA A 114 -7.22 1.94 7.98
C ALA A 114 -7.91 3.28 7.75
N PHE A 115 -8.82 3.64 8.65
CA PHE A 115 -9.61 4.86 8.59
C PHE A 115 -9.23 5.78 9.74
N ARG A 116 -9.01 7.07 9.47
CA ARG A 116 -8.61 8.06 10.48
C ARG A 116 -9.56 8.12 11.68
N ASP A 117 -10.84 8.10 11.39
CA ASP A 117 -11.90 8.40 12.36
C ASP A 117 -12.64 7.13 12.83
N LYS A 118 -12.11 5.96 12.56
CA LYS A 118 -12.68 4.69 12.99
C LYS A 118 -11.66 3.88 13.78
N ASP A 119 -12.10 3.30 14.88
CA ASP A 119 -11.28 2.27 15.54
C ASP A 119 -10.95 1.15 14.57
N ASN A 120 -9.67 0.83 14.47
CA ASN A 120 -9.22 -0.27 13.62
C ASN A 120 -9.50 -1.61 14.27
N ILE A 121 -10.79 -1.96 14.39
CA ILE A 121 -11.30 -3.19 15.02
C ILE A 121 -10.76 -4.48 14.38
N TYR A 122 -10.23 -4.35 13.16
CA TYR A 122 -9.65 -5.48 12.44
C TYR A 122 -8.19 -5.77 12.83
N ASP A 123 -7.51 -4.81 13.48
CA ASP A 123 -6.10 -4.94 13.85
C ASP A 123 -6.00 -5.52 15.27
N LYS A 124 -5.33 -6.65 15.40
CA LYS A 124 -5.02 -7.22 16.72
C LYS A 124 -3.79 -6.55 17.31
N LYS A 125 -3.69 -6.59 18.63
CA LYS A 125 -2.46 -6.20 19.33
C LYS A 125 -1.29 -7.07 18.83
N ASN A 126 -0.17 -6.44 18.48
CA ASN A 126 1.02 -7.09 17.92
C ASN A 126 0.85 -7.70 16.52
N ASP A 127 -0.17 -7.34 15.76
CA ASP A 127 -0.25 -7.74 14.36
C ASP A 127 0.92 -7.13 13.57
N PHE A 128 1.50 -7.95 12.69
CA PHE A 128 2.44 -7.48 11.69
C PHE A 128 1.66 -6.75 10.60
N ILE A 129 1.70 -5.41 10.64
CA ILE A 129 0.96 -4.56 9.70
C ILE A 129 1.93 -3.90 8.75
N GLY A 130 1.88 -4.28 7.50
CA GLY A 130 2.69 -3.73 6.42
C GLY A 130 3.57 -4.76 5.71
N PRO A 131 4.16 -4.37 4.58
CA PRO A 131 4.89 -5.28 3.72
C PRO A 131 6.29 -5.56 4.27
N LYS A 132 6.65 -6.84 4.32
CA LYS A 132 7.97 -7.27 4.78
C LYS A 132 9.07 -6.63 3.92
N GLY A 133 10.04 -5.99 4.56
CA GLY A 133 11.10 -5.22 3.88
C GLY A 133 10.75 -3.77 3.53
N TRP A 134 9.48 -3.36 3.66
CA TRP A 134 8.98 -2.01 3.35
C TRP A 134 8.40 -1.29 4.58
N LEU A 135 8.43 -1.94 5.75
CA LEU A 135 7.87 -1.41 7.00
C LEU A 135 8.46 -0.07 7.37
N SER A 136 7.60 0.82 7.80
CA SER A 136 8.00 2.06 8.49
C SER A 136 8.56 1.77 9.88
N PRO A 137 9.33 2.70 10.47
CA PRO A 137 9.82 2.57 11.84
C PRO A 137 8.70 2.32 12.87
N GLU A 138 7.56 3.01 12.74
CA GLU A 138 6.40 2.89 13.64
C GLU A 138 5.76 1.49 13.54
N ALA A 139 5.63 0.97 12.32
CA ALA A 139 5.11 -0.37 12.09
C ALA A 139 6.04 -1.45 12.65
N MET A 140 7.35 -1.27 12.53
CA MET A 140 8.35 -2.13 13.14
C MET A 140 8.30 -2.06 14.66
N ASN A 141 8.21 -0.85 15.23
CA ASN A 141 8.06 -0.64 16.67
C ASN A 141 6.81 -1.35 17.19
N LYS A 142 5.68 -1.21 16.52
CA LYS A 142 4.43 -1.88 16.89
C LYS A 142 4.58 -3.40 16.91
N TYR A 143 5.23 -3.96 15.90
CA TYR A 143 5.46 -5.41 15.81
C TYR A 143 6.40 -5.94 16.91
N LEU A 144 7.49 -5.20 17.20
CA LEU A 144 8.48 -5.60 18.18
C LEU A 144 8.08 -5.29 19.62
N GLN A 145 7.00 -4.52 19.83
CA GLN A 145 6.55 -4.10 21.13
C GLN A 145 6.02 -5.31 21.94
N SER A 146 6.71 -5.63 23.02
CA SER A 146 6.19 -6.57 24.04
C SER A 146 5.26 -5.82 25.02
N ASP A 147 4.42 -6.57 25.75
CA ASP A 147 3.49 -6.03 26.75
C ASP A 147 4.14 -5.16 27.84
N ASN A 148 5.45 -5.29 28.02
CA ASN A 148 6.26 -4.53 28.97
C ASN A 148 7.02 -3.38 28.28
N ASN A 149 6.39 -2.63 27.39
CA ASN A 149 7.04 -1.51 26.73
C ASN A 149 7.51 -0.46 27.74
N LYS A 150 8.75 -0.60 28.21
CA LYS A 150 9.44 0.34 29.09
C LYS A 150 9.76 1.67 28.40
N TYR A 151 9.88 1.62 27.08
CA TYR A 151 10.22 2.76 26.23
C TYR A 151 9.01 3.11 25.38
N LYS A 152 8.57 4.34 25.43
CA LYS A 152 7.41 4.84 24.65
C LYS A 152 7.82 5.13 23.20
N PHE A 153 8.01 4.09 22.41
CA PHE A 153 8.21 4.26 20.99
C PHE A 153 6.90 4.63 20.29
N ASP A 154 6.99 5.39 19.22
CA ASP A 154 5.87 5.61 18.33
C ASP A 154 5.51 4.31 17.61
N CYS A 155 4.24 3.92 17.72
CA CYS A 155 3.67 2.72 17.11
C CYS A 155 2.41 3.05 16.31
N ASN A 156 2.19 4.34 16.02
CA ASN A 156 1.03 4.80 15.29
C ASN A 156 1.27 4.64 13.78
N ILE A 157 0.57 3.71 13.16
CA ILE A 157 0.66 3.46 11.72
C ILE A 157 -0.40 4.29 11.01
N ASP A 158 0.00 5.46 10.53
CA ASP A 158 -0.85 6.43 9.83
C ASP A 158 -0.27 6.83 8.46
N HIS A 159 -0.65 7.98 7.95
CA HIS A 159 -0.15 8.46 6.65
C HIS A 159 1.36 8.73 6.61
N GLN A 160 2.04 8.95 7.74
CA GLN A 160 3.50 9.10 7.77
C GLN A 160 4.16 7.76 7.47
N SER A 161 3.60 6.67 7.98
CA SER A 161 4.02 5.31 7.63
C SER A 161 3.86 5.03 6.13
N ASP A 162 2.77 5.49 5.52
CA ASP A 162 2.56 5.39 4.07
C ASP A 162 3.57 6.25 3.29
N VAL A 163 3.89 7.46 3.77
CA VAL A 163 4.92 8.33 3.16
C VAL A 163 6.30 7.68 3.22
N PHE A 164 6.65 7.03 4.33
CA PHE A 164 7.90 6.28 4.45
C PHE A 164 7.97 5.13 3.42
N GLN A 165 6.91 4.32 3.32
CA GLN A 165 6.83 3.25 2.34
C GLN A 165 6.92 3.80 0.91
N LEU A 166 6.24 4.90 0.62
CA LEU A 166 6.31 5.60 -0.67
C LEU A 166 7.73 6.08 -0.98
N GLY A 167 8.45 6.64 -0.01
CA GLY A 167 9.85 7.03 -0.14
C GLY A 167 10.74 5.87 -0.56
N LYS A 168 10.53 4.67 0.03
CA LYS A 168 11.23 3.45 -0.40
C LYS A 168 10.87 3.05 -1.82
N VAL A 169 9.59 3.14 -2.22
CA VAL A 169 9.14 2.84 -3.59
C VAL A 169 9.76 3.83 -4.57
N PHE A 170 9.83 5.12 -4.26
CA PHE A 170 10.47 6.11 -5.11
C PHE A 170 11.96 5.84 -5.28
N TRP A 171 12.65 5.52 -4.19
CA TRP A 171 14.05 5.09 -4.25
C TRP A 171 14.20 3.87 -5.18
N TYR A 172 13.33 2.87 -5.05
CA TYR A 172 13.34 1.69 -5.89
C TYR A 172 13.10 2.00 -7.38
N ILE A 173 12.16 2.88 -7.69
CA ILE A 173 11.90 3.33 -9.07
C ILE A 173 13.13 4.02 -9.66
N LEU A 174 13.82 4.84 -8.88
CA LEU A 174 14.93 5.66 -9.37
C LEU A 174 16.27 4.91 -9.41
N GLN A 175 16.52 4.03 -8.44
CA GLN A 175 17.80 3.35 -8.24
C GLN A 175 17.80 1.85 -8.55
N GLY A 176 16.65 1.19 -8.65
CA GLY A 176 16.53 -0.25 -8.88
C GLY A 176 16.73 -1.12 -7.64
N ASN A 177 16.89 -0.52 -6.45
CA ASN A 177 17.01 -1.24 -5.18
C ASN A 177 16.19 -0.58 -4.07
N ALA A 178 15.85 -1.32 -3.02
CA ALA A 178 15.16 -0.78 -1.85
C ALA A 178 16.16 -0.41 -0.75
N PRO A 179 16.10 0.81 -0.17
CA PRO A 179 17.01 1.20 0.88
C PRO A 179 16.71 0.45 2.18
N ILE A 180 17.78 0.08 2.91
CA ILE A 180 17.71 -0.53 4.25
C ILE A 180 18.55 0.31 5.20
N GLY A 181 17.96 0.72 6.32
CA GLY A 181 18.65 1.57 7.30
C GLY A 181 18.80 3.02 6.83
N ASN A 182 19.80 3.71 7.38
CA ASN A 182 20.05 5.11 7.05
C ASN A 182 20.63 5.27 5.67
N ILE A 183 20.01 6.11 4.85
CA ILE A 183 20.51 6.49 3.53
C ILE A 183 21.54 7.63 3.63
N ARG A 184 22.58 7.58 2.80
CA ARG A 184 23.58 8.63 2.64
C ARG A 184 23.52 9.21 1.24
N ARG A 185 24.02 10.42 1.06
CA ARG A 185 24.08 11.04 -0.28
C ARG A 185 24.86 10.18 -1.28
N SER A 186 25.93 9.54 -0.82
CA SER A 186 26.75 8.61 -1.63
C SER A 186 26.01 7.35 -2.09
N ASP A 187 24.87 7.03 -1.49
CA ASP A 187 24.08 5.88 -1.84
C ASP A 187 23.09 6.18 -2.98
N PHE A 188 22.97 7.47 -3.37
CA PHE A 188 22.10 7.94 -4.43
C PHE A 188 22.93 8.40 -5.65
N PHE A 189 22.38 8.21 -6.86
CA PHE A 189 23.08 8.59 -8.08
C PHE A 189 23.37 10.09 -8.17
N ASP A 190 24.38 10.47 -8.93
CA ASP A 190 24.86 11.86 -9.02
C ASP A 190 23.90 12.79 -9.76
N GLY A 191 23.99 14.10 -9.47
CA GLY A 191 23.33 15.15 -10.25
C GLY A 191 21.88 15.46 -9.82
N HIS A 192 21.35 14.85 -8.74
CA HIS A 192 19.95 15.03 -8.30
C HIS A 192 19.84 15.22 -6.78
N ASP A 193 20.49 16.27 -6.27
CA ASP A 193 20.52 16.57 -4.83
C ASP A 193 19.16 17.00 -4.27
N ASP A 194 18.34 17.63 -5.10
CA ASP A 194 16.96 18.02 -4.80
C ASP A 194 16.08 16.77 -4.55
N ILE A 195 16.15 15.78 -5.43
CA ILE A 195 15.40 14.53 -5.31
C ILE A 195 15.89 13.75 -4.09
N TYR A 196 17.23 13.63 -3.91
CA TYR A 196 17.79 12.99 -2.72
C TYR A 196 17.29 13.64 -1.43
N SER A 197 17.24 14.98 -1.40
CA SER A 197 16.77 15.73 -0.22
C SER A 197 15.31 15.42 0.11
N VAL A 198 14.44 15.31 -0.90
CA VAL A 198 13.05 14.89 -0.71
C VAL A 198 12.98 13.46 -0.16
N LEU A 199 13.69 12.52 -0.79
CA LEU A 199 13.70 11.12 -0.34
C LEU A 199 14.22 10.96 1.08
N LYS A 200 15.29 11.68 1.43
CA LYS A 200 15.84 11.69 2.78
C LYS A 200 14.84 12.20 3.83
N TYR A 201 13.95 13.11 3.44
CA TYR A 201 12.91 13.61 4.35
C TYR A 201 11.75 12.61 4.50
N MET A 202 11.51 11.78 3.51
CA MET A 202 10.47 10.73 3.55
C MET A 202 10.93 9.49 4.32
N LEU A 203 12.24 9.20 4.34
CA LEU A 203 12.88 8.02 4.94
C LEU A 203 13.59 8.33 6.27
#